data_a992fbccb5eb23ad2b5c7ae8a8e7757e
#
_entry.id   a992fbccb5eb23ad2b5c7ae8a8e7757e
#
_cell.length_a   1.000
_cell.length_b   1.000
_cell.length_c   1.000
_cell.angle_alpha   90.00
_cell.angle_beta   90.00
_cell.angle_gamma   90.00
#
_symmetry.space_group_name_H-M   'P 1'
#
loop_
_entity.id
_entity.type
_entity.pdbx_description
1 polymer ?
#
loop_
_entity_poly.entity_id
_entity_poly.type
_entity_poly.pdbx_seq_one_letter_code
_entity_poly.pdbx_strand_id
1 'polypeptide(L)'
;MSQGSLSVEFLLLADQPNSPAEEKTRADSSDTDLEIEDPERSFATMKGAELYLEACKLVGVVPVSYFLRNMEEPYMNLNHHGLGPQGAKAIAIALVSNTTITHLELEDNWILAEGVTCLVQMLRENCYIQELNISNNHIGTEGAEAISRMFLDNISSLRAVQLSGNNFREETAQYFAEALLGNYRVKELDLSHNEFSEKGGEHLGQMLANNEALEFLNLSWNHLRMKGAVALGAGLRVSLPPEQRYT
;
A
#
# COMPACT_ATOMS: atom_id res chain seq x y z
N MET A 1 22.43 12.28 -3.26
CA MET A 1 20.99 12.53 -3.04
C MET A 1 20.42 11.24 -2.48
N SER A 2 19.75 11.25 -1.35
CA SER A 2 19.20 10.01 -0.76
C SER A 2 17.96 9.59 -1.55
N GLN A 3 17.79 8.29 -1.76
CA GLN A 3 16.63 7.72 -2.47
C GLN A 3 15.28 8.19 -1.89
N GLY A 4 15.18 8.44 -0.60
CA GLY A 4 13.96 8.92 0.05
C GLY A 4 13.48 10.32 -0.36
N SER A 5 14.35 11.16 -0.93
CA SER A 5 13.96 12.49 -1.43
C SER A 5 13.12 12.39 -2.71
N LEU A 6 13.47 11.46 -3.62
CA LEU A 6 12.75 11.28 -4.89
C LEU A 6 11.32 10.75 -4.72
N SER A 7 11.08 9.92 -3.69
CA SER A 7 9.75 9.36 -3.44
C SER A 7 8.79 10.34 -2.80
N VAL A 8 9.28 11.21 -1.91
CA VAL A 8 8.48 12.31 -1.36
C VAL A 8 8.09 13.27 -2.50
N GLU A 9 9.03 13.61 -3.38
CA GLU A 9 8.77 14.45 -4.57
C GLU A 9 7.71 13.82 -5.47
N PHE A 10 7.80 12.52 -5.75
CA PHE A 10 6.80 11.81 -6.56
C PHE A 10 5.39 11.84 -5.93
N LEU A 11 5.29 11.61 -4.62
CA LEU A 11 4.03 11.68 -3.88
C LEU A 11 3.44 13.09 -3.87
N LEU A 12 4.28 14.12 -3.91
CA LEU A 12 3.87 15.52 -3.95
C LEU A 12 3.34 15.92 -5.35
N LEU A 13 3.95 15.40 -6.42
CA LEU A 13 3.64 15.77 -7.81
C LEU A 13 2.40 15.06 -8.39
N ALA A 14 1.97 13.94 -7.80
CA ALA A 14 0.91 13.09 -8.34
C ALA A 14 -0.48 13.76 -8.49
N ASP A 15 -0.70 14.96 -7.91
CA ASP A 15 -1.98 15.68 -7.94
C ASP A 15 -1.96 17.04 -8.67
N GLN A 16 -0.89 17.37 -9.41
CA GLN A 16 -0.94 18.61 -10.21
C GLN A 16 -1.71 18.38 -11.50
N PRO A 17 -2.87 19.06 -11.73
CA PRO A 17 -3.51 19.06 -13.03
C PRO A 17 -2.56 19.73 -14.03
N ASN A 18 -2.36 19.10 -15.19
CA ASN A 18 -1.58 19.64 -16.32
C ASN A 18 -1.99 21.09 -16.61
N SER A 19 -1.25 22.06 -16.09
CA SER A 19 -1.35 23.47 -16.48
C SER A 19 -0.44 23.71 -17.67
N PRO A 20 -0.92 24.36 -18.74
CA PRO A 20 -0.07 24.69 -19.89
C PRO A 20 1.00 25.68 -19.47
N ALA A 21 2.20 25.46 -19.99
CA ALA A 21 3.38 26.27 -19.77
C ALA A 21 3.10 27.76 -20.08
N GLU A 22 3.16 28.63 -19.08
CA GLU A 22 3.18 30.08 -19.28
C GLU A 22 4.60 30.54 -19.56
N GLU A 23 4.70 31.26 -20.68
CA GLU A 23 5.89 31.88 -21.21
C GLU A 23 6.41 32.98 -20.25
N LYS A 24 7.68 32.86 -19.84
CA LYS A 24 8.37 33.87 -19.02
C LYS A 24 8.66 35.14 -19.82
N THR A 25 7.92 36.21 -19.56
CA THR A 25 8.38 37.57 -19.91
C THR A 25 9.32 38.10 -18.82
N ARG A 26 10.52 38.46 -19.23
CA ARG A 26 11.52 39.16 -18.43
C ARG A 26 11.04 40.54 -18.08
N ALA A 27 11.06 40.90 -16.80
CA ALA A 27 11.12 42.31 -16.35
C ALA A 27 12.11 42.44 -15.20
N ASP A 28 12.82 43.54 -15.27
CA ASP A 28 14.08 43.96 -14.66
C ASP A 28 13.96 44.30 -13.16
N SER A 29 15.05 43.97 -12.48
CA SER A 29 15.65 44.52 -11.22
C SER A 29 14.82 45.28 -10.19
N SER A 30 14.80 44.76 -8.94
CA SER A 30 15.30 45.47 -7.76
C SER A 30 15.58 44.49 -6.61
N ASP A 31 16.77 44.60 -6.04
CA ASP A 31 17.30 43.88 -4.87
C ASP A 31 16.34 44.01 -3.69
N THR A 32 15.78 42.87 -3.30
CA THR A 32 15.41 42.57 -1.91
C THR A 32 15.62 41.07 -1.77
N ASP A 33 16.69 40.68 -1.10
CA ASP A 33 16.96 39.31 -0.65
C ASP A 33 15.85 38.87 0.33
N LEU A 34 14.70 38.54 -0.21
CA LEU A 34 13.79 37.59 0.40
C LEU A 34 14.25 36.22 -0.10
N GLU A 35 14.97 35.51 0.75
CA GLU A 35 15.16 34.07 0.56
C GLU A 35 13.77 33.46 0.38
N ILE A 36 13.34 33.30 -0.88
CA ILE A 36 12.22 32.43 -1.20
C ILE A 36 12.74 31.04 -0.91
N GLU A 37 12.48 30.54 0.30
CA GLU A 37 12.71 29.15 0.63
C GLU A 37 12.00 28.33 -0.43
N ASP A 38 12.79 27.64 -1.25
CA ASP A 38 12.29 26.73 -2.27
C ASP A 38 11.52 25.62 -1.53
N PRO A 39 10.18 25.51 -1.71
CA PRO A 39 9.38 24.54 -0.96
C PRO A 39 9.89 23.11 -1.14
N GLU A 40 10.46 22.79 -2.30
CA GLU A 40 11.01 21.46 -2.60
C GLU A 40 12.27 21.15 -1.77
N ARG A 41 13.11 22.16 -1.48
CA ARG A 41 14.26 22.00 -0.60
C ARG A 41 13.87 21.82 0.87
N SER A 42 12.77 22.42 1.29
CA SER A 42 12.25 22.32 2.65
C SER A 42 11.83 20.88 2.97
N PHE A 43 11.09 20.20 2.11
CA PHE A 43 10.65 18.81 2.32
C PHE A 43 11.79 17.81 2.44
N ALA A 44 12.89 18.00 1.71
CA ALA A 44 14.04 17.08 1.72
C ALA A 44 14.78 17.02 3.06
N THR A 45 14.63 18.04 3.90
CA THR A 45 15.28 18.15 5.22
C THR A 45 14.36 17.84 6.39
N MET A 46 13.05 17.96 6.20
CA MET A 46 12.03 17.68 7.23
C MET A 46 11.93 16.20 7.55
N LYS A 47 11.64 15.86 8.80
CA LYS A 47 11.44 14.49 9.26
C LYS A 47 10.34 14.41 10.32
N GLY A 48 9.78 13.21 10.47
CA GLY A 48 8.86 12.89 11.55
C GLY A 48 7.63 13.81 11.58
N ALA A 49 7.36 14.39 12.75
CA ALA A 49 6.16 15.20 13.00
C ALA A 49 6.08 16.46 12.12
N GLU A 50 7.21 17.10 11.85
CA GLU A 50 7.28 18.31 11.03
C GLU A 50 6.88 17.98 9.57
N LEU A 51 7.45 16.92 9.00
CA LEU A 51 7.11 16.42 7.66
C LEU A 51 5.63 16.08 7.56
N TYR A 52 5.07 15.42 8.58
CA TYR A 52 3.64 15.07 8.58
C TYR A 52 2.73 16.30 8.61
N LEU A 53 3.06 17.28 9.46
CA LEU A 53 2.26 18.52 9.55
C LEU A 53 2.29 19.30 8.23
N GLU A 54 3.44 19.36 7.57
CA GLU A 54 3.56 20.03 6.29
C GLU A 54 2.83 19.26 5.17
N ALA A 55 2.94 17.92 5.17
CA ALA A 55 2.16 17.08 4.27
C ALA A 55 0.65 17.29 4.44
N CYS A 56 0.16 17.36 5.69
CA CYS A 56 -1.26 17.65 5.96
C CYS A 56 -1.71 19.01 5.42
N LYS A 57 -0.88 20.04 5.56
CA LYS A 57 -1.18 21.36 4.98
C LYS A 57 -1.26 21.30 3.46
N LEU A 58 -0.30 20.61 2.83
CA LEU A 58 -0.22 20.49 1.39
C LEU A 58 -1.45 19.81 0.80
N VAL A 59 -1.90 18.69 1.41
CA VAL A 59 -3.06 17.93 0.92
C VAL A 59 -4.41 18.42 1.49
N GLY A 60 -4.39 19.41 2.37
CA GLY A 60 -5.58 20.05 2.91
C GLY A 60 -6.34 19.22 3.93
N VAL A 61 -5.66 18.41 4.76
CA VAL A 61 -6.30 17.58 5.80
C VAL A 61 -5.90 18.01 7.20
N VAL A 62 -6.75 17.67 8.16
CA VAL A 62 -6.48 17.91 9.59
C VAL A 62 -5.52 16.83 10.10
N PRO A 63 -4.41 17.19 10.76
CA PRO A 63 -3.48 16.22 11.33
C PRO A 63 -4.12 15.34 12.40
N VAL A 64 -3.84 14.04 12.34
CA VAL A 64 -4.26 13.07 13.35
C VAL A 64 -3.32 13.16 14.56
N SER A 65 -3.82 13.68 15.67
CA SER A 65 -3.03 13.88 16.89
C SER A 65 -2.47 12.59 17.49
N TYR A 66 -3.17 11.47 17.28
CA TYR A 66 -2.69 10.15 17.71
C TYR A 66 -1.43 9.75 16.93
N PHE A 67 -1.42 9.92 15.60
CA PHE A 67 -0.26 9.65 14.76
C PHE A 67 0.95 10.47 15.20
N LEU A 68 0.76 11.78 15.39
CA LEU A 68 1.84 12.68 15.85
C LEU A 68 2.50 12.26 17.17
N ARG A 69 1.70 11.77 18.12
CA ARG A 69 2.20 11.41 19.45
C ARG A 69 2.89 10.04 19.48
N ASN A 70 2.59 9.16 18.53
CA ASN A 70 3.02 7.77 18.58
C ASN A 70 3.92 7.36 17.40
N MET A 71 4.46 8.33 16.64
CA MET A 71 5.31 8.03 15.46
C MET A 71 6.60 7.26 15.78
N GLU A 72 7.01 7.25 17.03
CA GLU A 72 8.20 6.55 17.54
C GLU A 72 7.86 5.16 18.11
N GLU A 73 6.59 4.74 18.08
CA GLU A 73 6.16 3.43 18.53
C GLU A 73 6.17 2.43 17.35
N PRO A 74 6.54 1.16 17.57
CA PRO A 74 6.60 0.18 16.50
C PRO A 74 5.22 -0.25 15.99
N TYR A 75 4.17 -0.09 16.77
CA TYR A 75 2.79 -0.41 16.44
C TYR A 75 1.96 0.87 16.33
N MET A 76 1.45 1.13 15.13
CA MET A 76 0.61 2.29 14.82
C MET A 76 -0.80 1.85 14.45
N ASN A 77 -1.77 2.19 15.29
CA ASN A 77 -3.18 1.90 15.02
C ASN A 77 -3.95 3.19 14.71
N LEU A 78 -4.39 3.30 13.46
CA LEU A 78 -5.21 4.39 12.94
C LEU A 78 -6.55 3.88 12.38
N ASN A 79 -7.03 2.72 12.84
CA ASN A 79 -8.31 2.18 12.41
C ASN A 79 -9.45 3.16 12.71
N HIS A 80 -10.42 3.27 11.82
CA HIS A 80 -11.65 4.09 11.97
C HIS A 80 -11.42 5.60 12.19
N HIS A 81 -10.35 6.16 11.60
CA HIS A 81 -10.05 7.60 11.73
C HIS A 81 -10.64 8.46 10.59
N GLY A 82 -11.26 7.83 9.59
CA GLY A 82 -11.84 8.55 8.43
C GLY A 82 -10.80 9.33 7.63
N LEU A 83 -9.63 8.75 7.42
CA LEU A 83 -8.47 9.40 6.79
C LEU A 83 -8.74 9.85 5.35
N GLY A 84 -9.51 9.06 4.60
CA GLY A 84 -9.69 9.25 3.18
C GLY A 84 -8.37 9.11 2.37
N PRO A 85 -8.43 9.30 1.04
CA PRO A 85 -7.25 9.21 0.20
C PRO A 85 -6.16 10.22 0.57
N GLN A 86 -6.55 11.45 0.87
CA GLN A 86 -5.63 12.53 1.18
C GLN A 86 -4.96 12.36 2.55
N GLY A 87 -5.71 11.86 3.55
CA GLY A 87 -5.13 11.49 4.85
C GLY A 87 -4.12 10.36 4.72
N ALA A 88 -4.42 9.33 3.93
CA ALA A 88 -3.50 8.26 3.61
C ALA A 88 -2.25 8.76 2.88
N LYS A 89 -2.39 9.72 1.95
CA LYS A 89 -1.27 10.38 1.27
C LYS A 89 -0.37 11.14 2.25
N ALA A 90 -0.93 11.92 3.17
CA ALA A 90 -0.14 12.64 4.19
C ALA A 90 0.65 11.67 5.10
N ILE A 91 0.02 10.57 5.52
CA ILE A 91 0.67 9.52 6.30
C ILE A 91 1.78 8.83 5.47
N ALA A 92 1.53 8.50 4.21
CA ALA A 92 2.52 7.90 3.33
C ALA A 92 3.76 8.78 3.19
N ILE A 93 3.60 10.09 2.98
CA ILE A 93 4.72 11.06 2.91
C ILE A 93 5.54 11.00 4.19
N ALA A 94 4.90 11.05 5.36
CA ALA A 94 5.58 11.02 6.65
C ALA A 94 6.33 9.70 6.91
N LEU A 95 5.79 8.58 6.43
CA LEU A 95 6.32 7.24 6.67
C LEU A 95 7.47 6.85 5.72
N VAL A 96 7.70 7.55 4.62
CA VAL A 96 8.82 7.24 3.71
C VAL A 96 10.16 7.13 4.45
N SER A 97 10.41 8.03 5.39
CA SER A 97 11.66 8.08 6.17
C SER A 97 11.52 7.54 7.61
N ASN A 98 10.35 7.06 8.02
CA ASN A 98 10.16 6.50 9.36
C ASN A 98 10.82 5.12 9.45
N THR A 99 11.58 4.90 10.51
CA THR A 99 12.35 3.67 10.75
C THR A 99 11.84 2.88 11.95
N THR A 100 10.80 3.35 12.61
CA THR A 100 10.32 2.81 13.89
C THR A 100 9.09 1.96 13.72
N ILE A 101 8.12 2.43 12.92
CA ILE A 101 6.85 1.73 12.72
C ILE A 101 7.09 0.47 11.90
N THR A 102 6.73 -0.67 12.48
CA THR A 102 6.80 -2.00 11.86
C THR A 102 5.43 -2.59 11.57
N HIS A 103 4.40 -2.16 12.29
CA HIS A 103 3.01 -2.61 12.18
C HIS A 103 2.12 -1.40 11.96
N LEU A 104 1.39 -1.36 10.84
CA LEU A 104 0.54 -0.24 10.45
C LEU A 104 -0.90 -0.71 10.24
N GLU A 105 -1.80 -0.24 11.11
CA GLU A 105 -3.23 -0.51 11.09
C GLU A 105 -3.98 0.69 10.53
N LEU A 106 -4.67 0.51 9.40
CA LEU A 106 -5.42 1.54 8.68
C LEU A 106 -6.82 1.06 8.29
N GLU A 107 -7.38 0.08 9.02
CA GLU A 107 -8.69 -0.48 8.70
C GLU A 107 -9.80 0.58 8.75
N ASP A 108 -10.77 0.47 7.82
CA ASP A 108 -12.00 1.29 7.75
C ASP A 108 -11.72 2.80 7.78
N ASN A 109 -10.96 3.26 6.78
CA ASN A 109 -10.56 4.66 6.64
C ASN A 109 -10.98 5.31 5.32
N TRP A 110 -11.70 4.61 4.44
CA TRP A 110 -12.10 5.12 3.12
C TRP A 110 -10.91 5.57 2.26
N ILE A 111 -9.83 4.79 2.29
CA ILE A 111 -8.56 5.13 1.62
C ILE A 111 -8.70 5.13 0.09
N LEU A 112 -9.55 4.26 -0.47
CA LEU A 112 -9.78 4.07 -1.89
C LEU A 112 -8.51 3.69 -2.66
N ALA A 113 -8.61 3.52 -3.98
CA ALA A 113 -7.47 3.19 -4.84
C ALA A 113 -6.38 4.28 -4.82
N GLU A 114 -6.79 5.53 -4.78
CA GLU A 114 -5.91 6.70 -4.74
C GLU A 114 -4.96 6.68 -3.53
N GLY A 115 -5.50 6.52 -2.33
CA GLY A 115 -4.69 6.48 -1.10
C GLY A 115 -3.80 5.24 -1.03
N VAL A 116 -4.29 4.09 -1.53
CA VAL A 116 -3.48 2.86 -1.64
C VAL A 116 -2.29 3.06 -2.57
N THR A 117 -2.45 3.76 -3.68
CA THR A 117 -1.33 4.06 -4.58
C THR A 117 -0.22 4.84 -3.86
N CYS A 118 -0.59 5.81 -3.02
CA CYS A 118 0.37 6.54 -2.20
C CYS A 118 1.06 5.62 -1.15
N LEU A 119 0.29 4.74 -0.51
CA LEU A 119 0.85 3.77 0.46
C LEU A 119 1.81 2.78 -0.24
N VAL A 120 1.46 2.26 -1.39
CA VAL A 120 2.32 1.38 -2.20
C VAL A 120 3.63 2.08 -2.57
N GLN A 121 3.56 3.34 -2.98
CA GLN A 121 4.76 4.12 -3.30
C GLN A 121 5.65 4.31 -2.06
N MET A 122 5.08 4.61 -0.91
CA MET A 122 5.80 4.69 0.36
C MET A 122 6.45 3.34 0.72
N LEU A 123 5.74 2.23 0.57
CA LEU A 123 6.23 0.88 0.91
C LEU A 123 7.35 0.38 -0.01
N ARG A 124 7.53 0.98 -1.19
CA ARG A 124 8.68 0.71 -2.07
C ARG A 124 9.99 1.26 -1.50
N GLU A 125 9.91 2.30 -0.69
CA GLU A 125 11.06 2.97 -0.09
C GLU A 125 11.24 2.61 1.39
N ASN A 126 10.14 2.46 2.12
CA ASN A 126 10.18 2.09 3.54
C ASN A 126 10.51 0.60 3.70
N CYS A 127 11.64 0.31 4.33
CA CYS A 127 12.12 -1.05 4.56
C CYS A 127 11.77 -1.59 5.95
N TYR A 128 10.96 -0.89 6.74
CA TYR A 128 10.71 -1.23 8.16
C TYR A 128 9.32 -1.80 8.40
N ILE A 129 8.31 -1.38 7.65
CA ILE A 129 6.93 -1.87 7.81
C ILE A 129 6.86 -3.32 7.33
N GLN A 130 6.52 -4.23 8.25
CA GLN A 130 6.42 -5.67 8.02
C GLN A 130 4.97 -6.16 7.99
N GLU A 131 4.08 -5.48 8.71
CA GLU A 131 2.67 -5.82 8.80
C GLU A 131 1.81 -4.61 8.42
N LEU A 132 0.84 -4.85 7.54
CA LEU A 132 -0.06 -3.82 7.05
C LEU A 132 -1.50 -4.33 7.07
N ASN A 133 -2.38 -3.59 7.73
CA ASN A 133 -3.82 -3.79 7.64
C ASN A 133 -4.47 -2.58 6.95
N ILE A 134 -5.02 -2.82 5.76
CA ILE A 134 -5.85 -1.87 5.02
C ILE A 134 -7.22 -2.47 4.66
N SER A 135 -7.74 -3.31 5.54
CA SER A 135 -9.07 -3.92 5.38
C SER A 135 -10.17 -2.86 5.36
N ASN A 136 -11.29 -3.16 4.69
CA ASN A 136 -12.49 -2.31 4.65
C ASN A 136 -12.26 -0.87 4.15
N ASN A 137 -11.42 -0.71 3.12
CA ASN A 137 -11.04 0.60 2.59
C ASN A 137 -11.57 0.91 1.18
N HIS A 138 -12.47 0.09 0.65
CA HIS A 138 -13.07 0.27 -0.68
C HIS A 138 -12.03 0.43 -1.80
N ILE A 139 -10.98 -0.37 -1.75
CA ILE A 139 -9.80 -0.27 -2.62
C ILE A 139 -10.14 -0.59 -4.09
N GLY A 140 -10.99 -1.58 -4.33
CA GLY A 140 -11.42 -1.98 -5.67
C GLY A 140 -10.30 -2.50 -6.55
N THR A 141 -10.60 -2.64 -7.85
CA THR A 141 -9.70 -3.27 -8.84
C THR A 141 -8.41 -2.49 -9.06
N GLU A 142 -8.48 -1.17 -9.17
CA GLU A 142 -7.30 -0.32 -9.43
C GLU A 142 -6.28 -0.38 -8.29
N GLY A 143 -6.77 -0.33 -7.05
CA GLY A 143 -5.90 -0.47 -5.88
C GLY A 143 -5.32 -1.87 -5.74
N ALA A 144 -6.10 -2.92 -6.06
CA ALA A 144 -5.60 -4.29 -6.10
C ALA A 144 -4.47 -4.47 -7.12
N GLU A 145 -4.58 -3.84 -8.29
CA GLU A 145 -3.52 -3.85 -9.30
C GLU A 145 -2.22 -3.19 -8.78
N ALA A 146 -2.33 -2.04 -8.09
CA ALA A 146 -1.18 -1.37 -7.50
C ALA A 146 -0.48 -2.23 -6.44
N ILE A 147 -1.25 -2.88 -5.55
CA ILE A 147 -0.74 -3.81 -4.53
C ILE A 147 -0.06 -5.01 -5.19
N SER A 148 -0.69 -5.60 -6.20
CA SER A 148 -0.16 -6.77 -6.91
C SER A 148 1.16 -6.45 -7.61
N ARG A 149 1.29 -5.29 -8.22
CA ARG A 149 2.58 -4.83 -8.80
C ARG A 149 3.67 -4.70 -7.73
N MET A 150 3.34 -4.19 -6.55
CA MET A 150 4.30 -4.12 -5.44
C MET A 150 4.74 -5.52 -4.98
N PHE A 151 3.82 -6.49 -4.92
CA PHE A 151 4.17 -7.87 -4.58
C PHE A 151 5.06 -8.51 -5.64
N LEU A 152 4.79 -8.27 -6.92
CA LEU A 152 5.58 -8.78 -8.04
C LEU A 152 7.03 -8.30 -7.99
N ASP A 153 7.24 -7.03 -7.63
CA ASP A 153 8.58 -6.42 -7.57
C ASP A 153 9.42 -6.93 -6.39
N ASN A 154 8.82 -7.57 -5.39
CA ASN A 154 9.50 -8.06 -4.18
C ASN A 154 10.35 -7.01 -3.43
N ILE A 155 10.00 -5.74 -3.54
CA ILE A 155 10.77 -4.62 -2.97
C ILE A 155 10.37 -4.37 -1.51
N SER A 156 9.08 -4.45 -1.19
CA SER A 156 8.57 -4.15 0.16
C SER A 156 9.08 -5.15 1.20
N SER A 157 9.14 -4.72 2.46
CA SER A 157 9.50 -5.57 3.59
C SER A 157 8.30 -6.32 4.21
N LEU A 158 7.13 -6.20 3.60
CA LEU A 158 5.88 -6.78 4.10
C LEU A 158 5.95 -8.31 4.19
N ARG A 159 5.49 -8.82 5.33
CA ARG A 159 5.34 -10.23 5.62
C ARG A 159 3.87 -10.62 5.83
N ALA A 160 3.12 -9.76 6.50
CA ALA A 160 1.68 -9.96 6.74
C ALA A 160 0.88 -8.79 6.16
N VAL A 161 -0.14 -9.12 5.35
CA VAL A 161 -0.99 -8.12 4.70
C VAL A 161 -2.46 -8.49 4.84
N GLN A 162 -3.25 -7.59 5.42
CA GLN A 162 -4.68 -7.74 5.58
C GLN A 162 -5.42 -6.84 4.59
N LEU A 163 -6.20 -7.46 3.70
CA LEU A 163 -6.91 -6.84 2.59
C LEU A 163 -8.40 -7.23 2.59
N SER A 164 -8.92 -7.65 3.74
CA SER A 164 -10.31 -8.07 3.89
C SER A 164 -11.30 -6.95 3.52
N GLY A 165 -12.43 -7.30 2.90
CA GLY A 165 -13.54 -6.36 2.70
C GLY A 165 -13.26 -5.19 1.74
N ASN A 166 -12.44 -5.37 0.72
CA ASN A 166 -12.00 -4.29 -0.18
C ASN A 166 -12.68 -4.29 -1.56
N ASN A 167 -13.79 -5.00 -1.71
CA ASN A 167 -14.55 -5.07 -2.96
C ASN A 167 -13.74 -5.67 -4.13
N PHE A 168 -12.84 -6.59 -3.84
CA PHE A 168 -12.06 -7.27 -4.87
C PHE A 168 -12.90 -8.29 -5.61
N ARG A 169 -12.95 -8.17 -6.92
CA ARG A 169 -13.71 -9.02 -7.83
C ARG A 169 -12.82 -10.05 -8.50
N GLU A 170 -13.42 -10.81 -9.40
CA GLU A 170 -12.81 -11.92 -10.11
C GLU A 170 -11.49 -11.58 -10.81
N GLU A 171 -11.43 -10.43 -11.49
CA GLU A 171 -10.25 -9.98 -12.19
C GLU A 171 -9.06 -9.73 -11.27
N THR A 172 -9.32 -9.29 -10.03
CA THR A 172 -8.24 -9.02 -9.07
C THR A 172 -7.59 -10.30 -8.53
N ALA A 173 -8.31 -11.42 -8.51
CA ALA A 173 -7.75 -12.71 -8.14
C ALA A 173 -6.61 -13.13 -9.08
N GLN A 174 -6.74 -12.83 -10.37
CA GLN A 174 -5.68 -13.08 -11.35
C GLN A 174 -4.44 -12.22 -11.04
N TYR A 175 -4.60 -10.93 -10.76
CA TYR A 175 -3.49 -10.04 -10.42
C TYR A 175 -2.73 -10.52 -9.20
N PHE A 176 -3.43 -10.88 -8.12
CA PHE A 176 -2.79 -11.44 -6.92
C PHE A 176 -2.11 -12.77 -7.20
N ALA A 177 -2.75 -13.67 -7.97
CA ALA A 177 -2.18 -14.96 -8.28
C ALA A 177 -0.88 -14.82 -9.09
N GLU A 178 -0.87 -13.99 -10.13
CA GLU A 178 0.33 -13.74 -10.95
C GLU A 178 1.46 -13.11 -10.14
N ALA A 179 1.14 -12.12 -9.30
CA ALA A 179 2.13 -11.45 -8.48
C ALA A 179 2.73 -12.35 -7.40
N LEU A 180 1.91 -13.19 -6.77
CA LEU A 180 2.35 -14.07 -5.70
C LEU A 180 3.12 -15.29 -6.21
N LEU A 181 3.01 -15.69 -7.48
CA LEU A 181 3.82 -16.77 -8.05
C LEU A 181 5.33 -16.57 -7.85
N GLY A 182 5.80 -15.33 -7.99
CA GLY A 182 7.21 -14.96 -7.82
C GLY A 182 7.51 -14.29 -6.48
N ASN A 183 6.52 -14.05 -5.63
CA ASN A 183 6.73 -13.38 -4.36
C ASN A 183 7.26 -14.35 -3.31
N TYR A 184 8.36 -13.99 -2.66
CA TYR A 184 9.00 -14.76 -1.58
C TYR A 184 8.99 -14.02 -0.23
N ARG A 185 8.34 -12.87 -0.14
CA ARG A 185 8.33 -12.00 1.03
C ARG A 185 7.09 -12.19 1.89
N VAL A 186 5.91 -12.18 1.25
CA VAL A 186 4.62 -12.27 1.93
C VAL A 186 4.42 -13.69 2.46
N LYS A 187 4.21 -13.80 3.77
CA LYS A 187 3.97 -15.03 4.50
C LYS A 187 2.50 -15.21 4.86
N GLU A 188 1.83 -14.11 5.16
CA GLU A 188 0.44 -14.10 5.59
C GLU A 188 -0.36 -13.12 4.75
N LEU A 189 -1.46 -13.60 4.17
CA LEU A 189 -2.34 -12.79 3.35
C LEU A 189 -3.80 -13.06 3.70
N ASP A 190 -4.52 -12.00 4.09
CA ASP A 190 -5.95 -12.04 4.30
C ASP A 190 -6.69 -11.37 3.13
N LEU A 191 -7.43 -12.16 2.36
CA LEU A 191 -8.29 -11.76 1.26
C LEU A 191 -9.76 -12.11 1.54
N SER A 192 -10.12 -12.31 2.79
CA SER A 192 -11.49 -12.64 3.19
C SER A 192 -12.47 -11.50 2.91
N HIS A 193 -13.77 -11.79 2.96
CA HIS A 193 -14.84 -10.79 2.74
C HIS A 193 -14.73 -9.99 1.44
N ASN A 194 -14.27 -10.65 0.37
CA ASN A 194 -14.21 -10.07 -0.97
C ASN A 194 -15.18 -10.79 -1.92
N GLU A 195 -15.10 -10.51 -3.20
CA GLU A 195 -16.08 -10.99 -4.21
C GLU A 195 -15.47 -12.03 -5.17
N PHE A 196 -14.46 -12.81 -4.72
CA PHE A 196 -13.87 -13.86 -5.55
C PHE A 196 -14.85 -15.01 -5.77
N SER A 197 -14.98 -15.44 -7.02
CA SER A 197 -15.84 -16.55 -7.39
C SER A 197 -15.06 -17.80 -7.84
N GLU A 198 -15.66 -18.65 -8.66
CA GLU A 198 -15.06 -19.92 -9.09
C GLU A 198 -13.71 -19.73 -9.80
N LYS A 199 -13.62 -18.76 -10.73
CA LYS A 199 -12.37 -18.46 -11.46
C LYS A 199 -11.28 -17.89 -10.54
N GLY A 200 -11.67 -17.06 -9.57
CA GLY A 200 -10.74 -16.58 -8.55
C GLY A 200 -10.12 -17.74 -7.76
N GLY A 201 -10.93 -18.72 -7.40
CA GLY A 201 -10.44 -19.95 -6.78
C GLY A 201 -9.51 -20.75 -7.68
N GLU A 202 -9.75 -20.80 -9.00
CA GLU A 202 -8.87 -21.45 -9.98
C GLU A 202 -7.50 -20.73 -10.05
N HIS A 203 -7.49 -19.41 -10.20
CA HIS A 203 -6.24 -18.63 -10.25
C HIS A 203 -5.42 -18.77 -8.96
N LEU A 204 -6.05 -18.59 -7.80
CA LEU A 204 -5.39 -18.70 -6.50
C LEU A 204 -4.95 -20.15 -6.23
N GLY A 205 -5.69 -21.15 -6.67
CA GLY A 205 -5.29 -22.55 -6.56
C GLY A 205 -4.04 -22.89 -7.40
N GLN A 206 -3.93 -22.34 -8.61
CA GLN A 206 -2.73 -22.47 -9.43
C GLN A 206 -1.52 -21.76 -8.79
N MET A 207 -1.74 -20.60 -8.20
CA MET A 207 -0.70 -19.88 -7.46
C MET A 207 -0.21 -20.71 -6.27
N LEU A 208 -1.11 -21.23 -5.44
CA LEU A 208 -0.76 -22.05 -4.28
C LEU A 208 0.05 -23.30 -4.63
N ALA A 209 -0.19 -23.90 -5.80
CA ALA A 209 0.57 -25.06 -6.26
C ALA A 209 2.07 -24.75 -6.48
N ASN A 210 2.43 -23.49 -6.68
CA ASN A 210 3.76 -23.05 -7.09
C ASN A 210 4.43 -22.04 -6.14
N ASN A 211 3.66 -21.38 -5.27
CA ASN A 211 4.22 -20.46 -4.28
C ASN A 211 4.75 -21.25 -3.07
N GLU A 212 6.01 -21.01 -2.70
CA GLU A 212 6.69 -21.67 -1.58
C GLU A 212 6.82 -20.76 -0.35
N ALA A 213 6.43 -19.49 -0.46
CA ALA A 213 6.63 -18.50 0.58
C ALA A 213 5.42 -18.31 1.49
N LEU A 214 4.21 -18.38 0.93
CA LEU A 214 2.97 -18.08 1.63
C LEU A 214 2.64 -19.22 2.62
N GLU A 215 2.55 -18.88 3.90
CA GLU A 215 2.29 -19.79 5.01
C GLU A 215 0.82 -19.78 5.44
N PHE A 216 0.16 -18.61 5.30
CA PHE A 216 -1.24 -18.42 5.66
C PHE A 216 -1.97 -17.64 4.57
N LEU A 217 -3.12 -18.16 4.12
CA LEU A 217 -4.04 -17.50 3.19
C LEU A 217 -5.47 -17.63 3.71
N ASN A 218 -6.11 -16.50 4.01
CA ASN A 218 -7.52 -16.44 4.37
C ASN A 218 -8.37 -16.01 3.17
N LEU A 219 -9.26 -16.88 2.71
CA LEU A 219 -10.21 -16.64 1.63
C LEU A 219 -11.68 -16.79 2.09
N SER A 220 -11.91 -16.81 3.40
CA SER A 220 -13.25 -16.97 3.96
C SER A 220 -14.19 -15.83 3.50
N TRP A 221 -15.48 -16.07 3.50
CA TRP A 221 -16.49 -15.08 3.10
C TRP A 221 -16.31 -14.52 1.68
N ASN A 222 -15.83 -15.36 0.76
CA ASN A 222 -15.84 -15.14 -0.67
C ASN A 222 -16.88 -16.05 -1.35
N HIS A 223 -17.09 -15.89 -2.64
CA HIS A 223 -18.09 -16.66 -3.43
C HIS A 223 -17.48 -17.79 -4.23
N LEU A 224 -16.47 -18.48 -3.70
CA LEU A 224 -15.64 -19.48 -4.42
C LEU A 224 -16.42 -20.69 -4.95
N ARG A 225 -17.53 -21.06 -4.30
CA ARG A 225 -18.37 -22.21 -4.65
C ARG A 225 -17.56 -23.51 -4.77
N MET A 226 -18.22 -24.57 -5.27
CA MET A 226 -17.63 -25.92 -5.33
C MET A 226 -16.39 -25.99 -6.24
N LYS A 227 -16.44 -25.42 -7.43
CA LYS A 227 -15.32 -25.53 -8.38
C LYS A 227 -14.09 -24.78 -7.91
N GLY A 228 -14.27 -23.55 -7.42
CA GLY A 228 -13.17 -22.77 -6.84
C GLY A 228 -12.55 -23.44 -5.62
N ALA A 229 -13.36 -24.00 -4.72
CA ALA A 229 -12.86 -24.74 -3.56
C ALA A 229 -12.08 -26.00 -3.96
N VAL A 230 -12.56 -26.75 -4.98
CA VAL A 230 -11.84 -27.91 -5.52
C VAL A 230 -10.49 -27.50 -6.12
N ALA A 231 -10.46 -26.40 -6.87
CA ALA A 231 -9.21 -25.89 -7.46
C ALA A 231 -8.19 -25.49 -6.40
N LEU A 232 -8.63 -24.79 -5.33
CA LEU A 232 -7.77 -24.46 -4.18
C LEU A 232 -7.24 -25.73 -3.49
N GLY A 233 -8.11 -26.71 -3.23
CA GLY A 233 -7.71 -27.98 -2.65
C GLY A 233 -6.71 -28.75 -3.51
N ALA A 234 -6.84 -28.70 -4.83
CA ALA A 234 -5.88 -29.28 -5.75
C ALA A 234 -4.51 -28.57 -5.68
N GLY A 235 -4.50 -27.22 -5.60
CA GLY A 235 -3.29 -26.42 -5.43
C GLY A 235 -2.55 -26.78 -4.14
N LEU A 236 -3.27 -26.81 -3.03
CA LEU A 236 -2.71 -27.18 -1.72
C LEU A 236 -2.10 -28.61 -1.72
N ARG A 237 -2.73 -29.57 -2.39
CA ARG A 237 -2.16 -30.93 -2.53
C ARG A 237 -0.81 -30.95 -3.24
N VAL A 238 -0.61 -30.07 -4.21
CA VAL A 238 0.66 -30.01 -4.96
C VAL A 238 1.75 -29.33 -4.12
N SER A 239 1.41 -28.28 -3.37
CA SER A 239 2.36 -27.57 -2.50
C SER A 239 2.87 -28.39 -1.32
N LEU A 240 2.11 -29.42 -0.87
CA LEU A 240 2.55 -30.30 0.18
C LEU A 240 3.74 -31.19 -0.26
N PRO A 241 4.71 -31.47 0.63
CA PRO A 241 5.76 -32.43 0.36
C PRO A 241 5.17 -33.78 -0.07
N PRO A 242 5.83 -34.54 -0.97
CA PRO A 242 5.31 -35.82 -1.47
C PRO A 242 4.86 -36.81 -0.37
N GLU A 243 5.50 -36.76 0.78
CA GLU A 243 5.21 -37.60 1.95
C GLU A 243 3.87 -37.28 2.62
N GLN A 244 3.34 -36.05 2.44
CA GLN A 244 2.08 -35.57 3.04
C GLN A 244 0.90 -35.52 2.05
N ARG A 245 1.10 -35.88 0.78
CA ARG A 245 0.06 -35.81 -0.27
C ARG A 245 -1.03 -36.86 -0.15
N TYR A 246 -0.84 -37.87 0.68
CA TYR A 246 -1.69 -39.10 0.74
C TYR A 246 -2.24 -39.40 2.14
N THR A 247 -2.01 -38.52 3.11
CA THR A 247 -2.64 -38.62 4.45
C THR A 247 -3.88 -37.72 4.50
#